data_ab78761e6267567f09088cdcd7f94657
#
_entry.id   ab78761e6267567f09088cdcd7f94657
#
_cell.length_a   1.000
_cell.length_b   1.000
_cell.length_c   1.000
_cell.angle_alpha   90.00
_cell.angle_beta   90.00
_cell.angle_gamma   90.00
#
_symmetry.space_group_name_H-M   'P 1'
#
loop_
_entity.id
_entity.type
_entity.pdbx_description
1 polymer ?
#
loop_
_entity_poly.entity_id
_entity_poly.type
_entity_poly.pdbx_seq_one_letter_code
_entity_poly.pdbx_strand_id
1 'polypeptide(L)'
;MNSNETVKQNEGNIIEIKGLEKHFRSGGNDVKAVDGVTIGFPRAKMIALRGSSGSGKTTLLNLIGALDRPSAGTIVVDGVDISKAHGSAEVKYRLQKVGFVFQSYCLIPNLSALENAMMPIELLNPKDKERVEKAQKLLERVGIDKTRQVRRPAKLSGGEQQRVAIARALANDPPIILADEPTGNLDSKNGKRIVELLRSLTKDGKTVLIATHDADVAASADIKIEMVDGKIVSTSN
;
A
#
# COMPACT_ATOMS: atom_id res chain seq x y z
N MET A 1 -12.30 -21.38 35.77
CA MET A 1 -11.08 -20.53 35.72
C MET A 1 -10.98 -19.98 34.31
N ASN A 2 -11.44 -18.75 34.15
CA ASN A 2 -11.48 -18.05 32.84
C ASN A 2 -10.13 -17.43 32.59
N SER A 3 -9.46 -17.87 31.56
CA SER A 3 -8.26 -17.20 31.04
C SER A 3 -8.65 -16.42 29.77
N ASN A 4 -9.21 -15.23 29.97
CA ASN A 4 -9.23 -14.20 28.94
C ASN A 4 -7.83 -13.58 28.89
N GLU A 5 -6.95 -14.14 28.09
CA GLU A 5 -5.76 -13.44 27.62
C GLU A 5 -6.17 -12.43 26.57
N THR A 6 -6.42 -11.21 27.02
CA THR A 6 -6.49 -10.03 26.18
C THR A 6 -5.13 -9.88 25.50
N VAL A 7 -5.07 -10.15 24.20
CA VAL A 7 -3.91 -9.85 23.36
C VAL A 7 -3.65 -8.36 23.49
N LYS A 8 -2.65 -7.98 24.28
CA LYS A 8 -2.11 -6.61 24.31
C LYS A 8 -1.70 -6.27 22.88
N GLN A 9 -2.43 -5.36 22.24
CA GLN A 9 -1.98 -4.76 20.98
C GLN A 9 -0.61 -4.14 21.26
N ASN A 10 0.38 -4.64 20.54
CA ASN A 10 1.76 -4.15 20.62
C ASN A 10 1.74 -2.70 20.11
N GLU A 11 1.90 -1.72 21.00
CA GLU A 11 1.88 -0.26 20.70
C GLU A 11 3.09 0.18 19.87
N GLY A 12 3.88 -0.75 19.33
CA GLY A 12 5.10 -0.50 18.56
C GLY A 12 4.85 -0.23 17.07
N ASN A 13 5.94 -0.01 16.36
CA ASN A 13 5.94 0.15 14.91
C ASN A 13 5.51 -1.14 14.21
N ILE A 14 4.72 -1.01 13.14
CA ILE A 14 4.40 -2.13 12.24
C ILE A 14 5.52 -2.35 11.22
N ILE A 15 6.25 -1.29 10.86
CA ILE A 15 7.40 -1.35 9.96
C ILE A 15 8.58 -0.69 10.66
N GLU A 16 9.72 -1.36 10.68
CA GLU A 16 10.99 -0.84 11.16
C GLU A 16 12.03 -0.95 10.05
N ILE A 17 12.69 0.16 9.75
CA ILE A 17 13.71 0.28 8.72
C ILE A 17 15.00 0.76 9.37
N LYS A 18 16.13 0.09 9.06
CA LYS A 18 17.45 0.46 9.60
C LYS A 18 18.49 0.47 8.50
N GLY A 19 19.10 1.65 8.27
CA GLY A 19 20.19 1.85 7.33
C GLY A 19 19.86 1.40 5.91
N LEU A 20 18.61 1.60 5.45
CA LEU A 20 18.14 1.09 4.18
C LEU A 20 18.75 1.85 3.02
N GLU A 21 19.29 1.11 2.06
CA GLU A 21 19.86 1.67 0.84
C GLU A 21 19.31 0.96 -0.40
N LYS A 22 19.11 1.74 -1.46
CA LYS A 22 18.82 1.23 -2.80
C LYS A 22 19.58 2.01 -3.84
N HIS A 23 20.42 1.31 -4.57
CA HIS A 23 21.23 1.85 -5.65
C HIS A 23 20.78 1.27 -6.98
N PHE A 24 20.68 2.13 -7.99
CA PHE A 24 20.45 1.74 -9.38
C PHE A 24 21.66 2.15 -10.21
N ARG A 25 22.18 1.21 -11.00
CA ARG A 25 23.24 1.50 -11.97
C ARG A 25 22.62 1.81 -13.32
N SER A 26 22.82 3.02 -13.82
CA SER A 26 22.32 3.44 -15.14
C SER A 26 23.42 4.23 -15.86
N GLY A 27 23.83 3.75 -17.05
CA GLY A 27 24.76 4.46 -17.92
C GLY A 27 26.10 4.83 -17.28
N GLY A 28 26.63 4.02 -16.35
CA GLY A 28 27.88 4.29 -15.63
C GLY A 28 27.75 5.17 -14.38
N ASN A 29 26.57 5.70 -14.11
CA ASN A 29 26.27 6.46 -12.90
C ASN A 29 25.56 5.57 -11.87
N ASP A 30 25.95 5.71 -10.60
CA ASP A 30 25.31 5.06 -9.47
C ASP A 30 24.31 6.04 -8.83
N VAL A 31 23.01 5.75 -8.94
CA VAL A 31 21.95 6.58 -8.39
C VAL A 31 21.48 5.96 -7.08
N LYS A 32 21.68 6.65 -5.97
CA LYS A 32 21.18 6.28 -4.66
C LYS A 32 19.73 6.72 -4.50
N ALA A 33 18.78 5.88 -4.90
CA ALA A 33 17.36 6.19 -4.81
C ALA A 33 16.81 6.14 -3.38
N VAL A 34 17.46 5.35 -2.48
CA VAL A 34 17.30 5.39 -1.02
C VAL A 34 18.70 5.33 -0.42
N ASP A 35 19.02 6.24 0.49
CA ASP A 35 20.38 6.44 1.02
C ASP A 35 20.37 6.50 2.55
N GLY A 36 20.57 5.35 3.20
CA GLY A 36 20.75 5.21 4.65
C GLY A 36 19.50 5.48 5.49
N VAL A 37 18.29 5.24 4.94
CA VAL A 37 17.03 5.52 5.65
C VAL A 37 16.88 4.65 6.89
N THR A 38 16.64 5.31 8.05
CA THR A 38 16.29 4.66 9.32
C THR A 38 15.05 5.31 9.89
N ILE A 39 13.94 4.55 10.00
CA ILE A 39 12.64 5.05 10.46
C ILE A 39 11.74 3.91 10.93
N GLY A 40 10.82 4.23 11.86
CA GLY A 40 9.71 3.36 12.26
C GLY A 40 8.36 3.94 11.84
N PHE A 41 7.44 3.09 11.39
CA PHE A 41 6.07 3.49 11.06
C PHE A 41 5.10 2.86 12.06
N PRO A 42 4.35 3.68 12.84
CA PRO A 42 3.42 3.19 13.84
C PRO A 42 2.20 2.52 13.23
N ARG A 43 1.55 1.66 14.02
CA ARG A 43 0.31 0.97 13.63
C ARG A 43 -0.88 1.93 13.53
N ALA A 44 -1.84 1.58 12.67
CA ALA A 44 -3.15 2.25 12.55
C ALA A 44 -3.06 3.76 12.30
N LYS A 45 -2.05 4.20 11.56
CA LYS A 45 -1.85 5.59 11.17
C LYS A 45 -1.83 5.74 9.65
N MET A 46 -2.25 6.91 9.21
CA MET A 46 -2.06 7.37 7.84
C MET A 46 -0.79 8.21 7.79
N ILE A 47 0.19 7.78 6.99
CA ILE A 47 1.51 8.38 6.90
C ILE A 47 1.74 8.85 5.46
N ALA A 48 2.06 10.12 5.27
CA ALA A 48 2.39 10.69 3.97
C ALA A 48 3.90 10.81 3.79
N LEU A 49 4.41 10.20 2.72
CA LEU A 49 5.77 10.40 2.22
C LEU A 49 5.72 11.53 1.18
N ARG A 50 6.24 12.71 1.51
CA ARG A 50 6.31 13.88 0.63
C ARG A 50 7.70 14.00 0.01
N GLY A 51 7.75 14.69 -1.12
CA GLY A 51 8.99 15.05 -1.81
C GLY A 51 8.74 15.26 -3.30
N SER A 52 9.69 15.88 -3.99
CA SER A 52 9.65 16.06 -5.45
C SER A 52 9.68 14.72 -6.20
N SER A 53 9.39 14.74 -7.50
CA SER A 53 9.63 13.57 -8.35
C SER A 53 11.10 13.17 -8.27
N GLY A 54 11.36 11.86 -8.19
CA GLY A 54 12.73 11.34 -8.05
C GLY A 54 13.30 11.35 -6.63
N SER A 55 12.60 11.86 -5.60
CA SER A 55 13.13 11.88 -4.22
C SER A 55 13.23 10.51 -3.52
N GLY A 56 12.78 9.41 -4.15
CA GLY A 56 12.91 8.04 -3.63
C GLY A 56 11.64 7.44 -3.01
N LYS A 57 10.50 8.16 -2.96
CA LYS A 57 9.24 7.72 -2.33
C LYS A 57 8.73 6.40 -2.88
N THR A 58 8.53 6.31 -4.20
CA THR A 58 8.09 5.07 -4.89
C THR A 58 9.07 3.93 -4.65
N THR A 59 10.38 4.21 -4.67
CA THR A 59 11.41 3.20 -4.37
C THR A 59 11.26 2.69 -2.93
N LEU A 60 11.08 3.57 -1.95
CA LEU A 60 10.86 3.18 -0.56
C LEU A 60 9.60 2.32 -0.39
N LEU A 61 8.47 2.71 -1.02
CA LEU A 61 7.25 1.89 -1.01
C LEU A 61 7.47 0.52 -1.65
N ASN A 62 8.19 0.44 -2.78
CA ASN A 62 8.50 -0.81 -3.46
C ASN A 62 9.37 -1.74 -2.60
N LEU A 63 10.33 -1.19 -1.85
CA LEU A 63 11.16 -1.96 -0.92
C LEU A 63 10.32 -2.50 0.25
N ILE A 64 9.48 -1.65 0.87
CA ILE A 64 8.56 -2.06 1.95
C ILE A 64 7.59 -3.14 1.45
N GLY A 65 7.13 -3.02 0.22
CA GLY A 65 6.20 -3.96 -0.38
C GLY A 65 6.84 -5.21 -0.98
N ALA A 66 8.15 -5.36 -0.87
CA ALA A 66 8.92 -6.44 -1.49
C ALA A 66 8.64 -6.58 -3.00
N LEU A 67 8.43 -5.46 -3.71
CA LEU A 67 8.44 -5.37 -5.17
C LEU A 67 9.85 -5.17 -5.72
N ASP A 68 10.76 -4.68 -4.87
CA ASP A 68 12.18 -4.56 -5.15
C ASP A 68 12.98 -4.94 -3.89
N ARG A 69 14.29 -5.13 -4.03
CA ARG A 69 15.19 -5.56 -2.95
C ARG A 69 16.15 -4.45 -2.57
N PRO A 70 16.42 -4.29 -1.27
CA PRO A 70 17.41 -3.32 -0.82
C PRO A 70 18.81 -3.73 -1.29
N SER A 71 19.67 -2.72 -1.50
CA SER A 71 21.11 -2.92 -1.72
C SER A 71 21.84 -3.15 -0.39
N ALA A 72 21.37 -2.50 0.69
CA ALA A 72 21.85 -2.67 2.07
C ALA A 72 20.76 -2.31 3.07
N GLY A 73 20.99 -2.61 4.36
CA GLY A 73 20.07 -2.33 5.45
C GLY A 73 19.01 -3.41 5.64
N THR A 74 18.04 -3.14 6.53
CA THR A 74 17.00 -4.10 6.90
C THR A 74 15.62 -3.45 6.94
N ILE A 75 14.59 -4.26 6.62
CA ILE A 75 13.17 -3.92 6.74
C ILE A 75 12.50 -5.03 7.53
N VAL A 76 11.97 -4.70 8.69
CA VAL A 76 11.17 -5.61 9.51
C VAL A 76 9.71 -5.17 9.45
N VAL A 77 8.82 -6.06 9.07
CA VAL A 77 7.38 -5.81 8.98
C VAL A 77 6.65 -6.79 9.87
N ASP A 78 5.90 -6.27 10.83
CA ASP A 78 5.12 -7.07 11.79
C ASP A 78 5.98 -8.18 12.45
N GLY A 79 7.22 -7.81 12.84
CA GLY A 79 8.21 -8.69 13.46
C GLY A 79 8.96 -9.63 12.49
N VAL A 80 8.67 -9.57 11.18
CA VAL A 80 9.33 -10.42 10.17
C VAL A 80 10.31 -9.62 9.33
N ASP A 81 11.57 -10.03 9.28
CA ASP A 81 12.58 -9.44 8.37
C ASP A 81 12.29 -9.86 6.93
N ILE A 82 11.94 -8.88 6.09
CA ILE A 82 11.63 -9.09 4.68
C ILE A 82 12.80 -8.72 3.75
N SER A 83 13.89 -8.17 4.27
CA SER A 83 15.03 -7.70 3.48
C SER A 83 15.67 -8.83 2.65
N LYS A 84 15.57 -10.05 3.15
CA LYS A 84 16.12 -11.27 2.53
C LYS A 84 15.05 -12.24 2.04
N ALA A 85 13.78 -11.81 1.99
CA ALA A 85 12.70 -12.66 1.52
C ALA A 85 12.90 -13.00 0.02
N HIS A 86 12.68 -14.27 -0.35
CA HIS A 86 12.82 -14.76 -1.71
C HIS A 86 11.72 -15.75 -2.07
N GLY A 87 11.37 -15.81 -3.36
CA GLY A 87 10.49 -16.83 -3.93
C GLY A 87 9.11 -16.87 -3.23
N SER A 88 8.72 -18.02 -2.73
CA SER A 88 7.38 -18.22 -2.12
C SER A 88 7.15 -17.37 -0.87
N ALA A 89 8.18 -17.11 -0.08
CA ALA A 89 8.09 -16.26 1.12
C ALA A 89 7.75 -14.81 0.77
N GLU A 90 8.38 -14.28 -0.28
CA GLU A 90 8.13 -12.95 -0.83
C GLU A 90 6.70 -12.83 -1.39
N VAL A 91 6.25 -13.84 -2.15
CA VAL A 91 4.87 -13.89 -2.67
C VAL A 91 3.85 -13.94 -1.52
N LYS A 92 4.08 -14.80 -0.52
CA LYS A 92 3.21 -14.93 0.65
C LYS A 92 3.13 -13.63 1.45
N TYR A 93 4.28 -12.96 1.64
CA TYR A 93 4.33 -11.64 2.28
C TYR A 93 3.44 -10.64 1.54
N ARG A 94 3.60 -10.47 0.23
CA ARG A 94 2.78 -9.55 -0.57
C ARG A 94 1.29 -9.87 -0.48
N LEU A 95 0.93 -11.16 -0.55
CA LEU A 95 -0.47 -11.56 -0.51
C LEU A 95 -1.13 -11.36 0.87
N GLN A 96 -0.37 -11.47 1.97
CA GLN A 96 -0.93 -11.47 3.32
C GLN A 96 -0.71 -10.17 4.10
N LYS A 97 0.38 -9.45 3.84
CA LYS A 97 0.79 -8.32 4.67
C LYS A 97 0.62 -6.96 4.00
N VAL A 98 0.53 -6.92 2.66
CA VAL A 98 0.56 -5.66 1.92
C VAL A 98 -0.53 -5.59 0.86
N GLY A 99 -1.28 -4.50 0.85
CA GLY A 99 -2.14 -4.10 -0.26
C GLY A 99 -1.52 -2.93 -1.02
N PHE A 100 -1.43 -3.05 -2.35
CA PHE A 100 -0.89 -1.99 -3.20
C PHE A 100 -1.99 -1.22 -3.92
N VAL A 101 -1.87 0.12 -3.92
CA VAL A 101 -2.69 1.05 -4.68
C VAL A 101 -1.77 1.92 -5.52
N PHE A 102 -1.84 1.81 -6.85
CA PHE A 102 -0.96 2.53 -7.80
C PHE A 102 -1.69 3.69 -8.47
N GLN A 103 -0.95 4.69 -8.91
CA GLN A 103 -1.44 5.82 -9.66
C GLN A 103 -2.17 5.39 -10.96
N SER A 104 -1.64 4.40 -11.67
CA SER A 104 -2.21 3.87 -12.92
C SER A 104 -3.20 2.74 -12.71
N TYR A 105 -3.74 2.59 -11.48
CA TYR A 105 -4.69 1.55 -11.06
C TYR A 105 -4.15 0.12 -11.18
N CYS A 106 -3.35 -0.20 -12.19
CA CYS A 106 -2.79 -1.52 -12.49
C CYS A 106 -3.84 -2.64 -12.49
N LEU A 107 -5.06 -2.35 -12.99
CA LEU A 107 -6.10 -3.36 -13.18
C LEU A 107 -5.79 -4.21 -14.41
N ILE A 108 -6.15 -5.49 -14.34
CA ILE A 108 -6.03 -6.39 -15.48
C ILE A 108 -7.17 -6.06 -16.46
N PRO A 109 -6.86 -5.61 -17.70
CA PRO A 109 -7.85 -5.01 -18.60
C PRO A 109 -8.95 -5.97 -19.05
N ASN A 110 -8.63 -7.26 -19.15
CA ASN A 110 -9.54 -8.31 -19.62
C ASN A 110 -10.44 -8.88 -18.51
N LEU A 111 -10.15 -8.57 -17.24
CA LEU A 111 -10.95 -8.98 -16.10
C LEU A 111 -11.97 -7.91 -15.72
N SER A 112 -13.14 -8.32 -15.25
CA SER A 112 -14.14 -7.43 -14.64
C SER A 112 -13.63 -6.83 -13.33
N ALA A 113 -14.34 -5.84 -12.78
CA ALA A 113 -14.04 -5.29 -11.46
C ALA A 113 -14.06 -6.38 -10.37
N LEU A 114 -15.04 -7.29 -10.43
CA LEU A 114 -15.15 -8.41 -9.50
C LEU A 114 -13.95 -9.34 -9.59
N GLU A 115 -13.57 -9.75 -10.78
CA GLU A 115 -12.43 -10.65 -11.01
C GLU A 115 -11.10 -9.98 -10.59
N ASN A 116 -10.92 -8.68 -10.87
CA ASN A 116 -9.75 -7.93 -10.39
C ASN A 116 -9.66 -7.91 -8.85
N ALA A 117 -10.78 -7.68 -8.16
CA ALA A 117 -10.82 -7.67 -6.69
C ALA A 117 -10.64 -9.07 -6.09
N MET A 118 -11.12 -10.12 -6.77
CA MET A 118 -11.09 -11.50 -6.32
C MET A 118 -9.70 -12.15 -6.47
N MET A 119 -8.90 -11.71 -7.46
CA MET A 119 -7.64 -12.34 -7.84
C MET A 119 -6.67 -12.60 -6.67
N PRO A 120 -6.41 -11.66 -5.72
CA PRO A 120 -5.51 -11.93 -4.61
C PRO A 120 -6.04 -13.03 -3.66
N ILE A 121 -7.37 -13.16 -3.52
CA ILE A 121 -8.00 -14.21 -2.71
C ILE A 121 -7.72 -15.58 -3.34
N GLU A 122 -7.90 -15.69 -4.66
CA GLU A 122 -7.62 -16.92 -5.41
C GLU A 122 -6.16 -17.33 -5.36
N LEU A 123 -5.24 -16.34 -5.45
CA LEU A 123 -3.80 -16.60 -5.36
C LEU A 123 -3.36 -17.08 -3.97
N LEU A 124 -4.00 -16.59 -2.91
CA LEU A 124 -3.70 -17.01 -1.54
C LEU A 124 -4.36 -18.34 -1.20
N ASN A 125 -5.64 -18.52 -1.56
CA ASN A 125 -6.43 -19.72 -1.32
C ASN A 125 -7.31 -20.08 -2.51
N PRO A 126 -6.82 -20.87 -3.48
CA PRO A 126 -7.58 -21.24 -4.70
C PRO A 126 -8.88 -22.01 -4.40
N LYS A 127 -9.00 -22.62 -3.21
CA LYS A 127 -10.16 -23.41 -2.77
C LYS A 127 -11.17 -22.61 -1.95
N ASP A 128 -10.96 -21.31 -1.77
CA ASP A 128 -11.90 -20.44 -1.01
C ASP A 128 -13.24 -20.35 -1.76
N LYS A 129 -14.26 -21.01 -1.22
CA LYS A 129 -15.62 -21.02 -1.79
C LYS A 129 -16.34 -19.69 -1.63
N GLU A 130 -15.92 -18.86 -0.68
CA GLU A 130 -16.51 -17.55 -0.36
C GLU A 130 -15.85 -16.39 -1.11
N ARG A 131 -14.84 -16.66 -1.95
CA ARG A 131 -14.03 -15.61 -2.62
C ARG A 131 -14.85 -14.59 -3.41
N VAL A 132 -15.93 -15.06 -4.06
CA VAL A 132 -16.84 -14.18 -4.83
C VAL A 132 -17.58 -13.24 -3.88
N GLU A 133 -18.16 -13.77 -2.81
CA GLU A 133 -18.91 -12.98 -1.82
C GLU A 133 -17.98 -11.98 -1.10
N LYS A 134 -16.77 -12.40 -0.72
CA LYS A 134 -15.76 -11.52 -0.13
C LYS A 134 -15.40 -10.37 -1.06
N ALA A 135 -15.12 -10.66 -2.33
CA ALA A 135 -14.79 -9.64 -3.33
C ALA A 135 -15.98 -8.70 -3.58
N GLN A 136 -17.21 -9.20 -3.65
CA GLN A 136 -18.42 -8.37 -3.78
C GLN A 136 -18.59 -7.41 -2.60
N LYS A 137 -18.45 -7.89 -1.36
CA LYS A 137 -18.54 -7.05 -0.16
C LYS A 137 -17.46 -5.95 -0.15
N LEU A 138 -16.24 -6.26 -0.58
CA LEU A 138 -15.17 -5.26 -0.70
C LEU A 138 -15.49 -4.20 -1.75
N LEU A 139 -16.02 -4.60 -2.90
CA LEU A 139 -16.43 -3.66 -3.95
C LEU A 139 -17.60 -2.77 -3.50
N GLU A 140 -18.59 -3.33 -2.84
CA GLU A 140 -19.70 -2.56 -2.25
C GLU A 140 -19.18 -1.56 -1.20
N ARG A 141 -18.25 -1.98 -0.34
CA ARG A 141 -17.60 -1.12 0.66
C ARG A 141 -16.89 0.09 0.05
N VAL A 142 -16.27 -0.06 -1.11
CA VAL A 142 -15.63 1.05 -1.83
C VAL A 142 -16.57 1.80 -2.77
N GLY A 143 -17.88 1.49 -2.76
CA GLY A 143 -18.91 2.17 -3.56
C GLY A 143 -18.96 1.72 -5.01
N ILE A 144 -18.65 0.46 -5.29
CA ILE A 144 -18.84 -0.19 -6.61
C ILE A 144 -20.04 -1.12 -6.52
N ASP A 145 -21.16 -0.68 -7.06
CA ASP A 145 -22.42 -1.44 -7.05
C ASP A 145 -22.37 -2.67 -7.98
N LYS A 146 -23.36 -3.56 -7.84
CA LYS A 146 -23.44 -4.83 -8.60
C LYS A 146 -23.41 -4.64 -10.10
N THR A 147 -23.97 -3.55 -10.62
CA THR A 147 -24.01 -3.28 -12.08
C THR A 147 -22.64 -2.90 -12.64
N ARG A 148 -21.76 -2.35 -11.79
CA ARG A 148 -20.38 -1.98 -12.12
C ARG A 148 -19.40 -3.11 -11.88
N GLN A 149 -19.69 -4.01 -10.95
CA GLN A 149 -18.81 -5.15 -10.62
C GLN A 149 -18.53 -6.06 -11.81
N VAL A 150 -19.47 -6.20 -12.75
CA VAL A 150 -19.32 -7.01 -13.95
C VAL A 150 -18.63 -6.28 -15.12
N ARG A 151 -18.33 -4.97 -14.97
CA ARG A 151 -17.69 -4.18 -16.02
C ARG A 151 -16.18 -4.36 -16.00
N ARG A 152 -15.59 -4.35 -17.20
CA ARG A 152 -14.13 -4.28 -17.39
C ARG A 152 -13.62 -2.87 -17.14
N PRO A 153 -12.34 -2.67 -16.80
CA PRO A 153 -11.74 -1.36 -16.50
C PRO A 153 -12.07 -0.28 -17.54
N ALA A 154 -12.02 -0.60 -18.83
CA ALA A 154 -12.34 0.34 -19.91
C ALA A 154 -13.78 0.90 -19.87
N LYS A 155 -14.68 0.30 -19.11
CA LYS A 155 -16.09 0.74 -18.91
C LYS A 155 -16.34 1.38 -17.55
N LEU A 156 -15.27 1.70 -16.81
CA LEU A 156 -15.28 2.36 -15.52
C LEU A 156 -14.58 3.72 -15.61
N SER A 157 -15.09 4.70 -14.88
CA SER A 157 -14.39 5.99 -14.73
C SER A 157 -13.07 5.82 -13.95
N GLY A 158 -12.14 6.76 -14.04
CA GLY A 158 -10.87 6.72 -13.30
C GLY A 158 -11.06 6.54 -11.79
N GLY A 159 -12.01 7.28 -11.20
CA GLY A 159 -12.34 7.13 -9.79
C GLY A 159 -12.96 5.76 -9.44
N GLU A 160 -13.73 5.15 -10.34
CA GLU A 160 -14.24 3.78 -10.16
C GLU A 160 -13.10 2.76 -10.26
N GLN A 161 -12.20 2.92 -11.24
CA GLN A 161 -11.02 2.05 -11.39
C GLN A 161 -10.13 2.11 -10.14
N GLN A 162 -9.91 3.30 -9.58
CA GLN A 162 -9.12 3.45 -8.36
C GLN A 162 -9.80 2.77 -7.16
N ARG A 163 -11.12 2.88 -7.03
CA ARG A 163 -11.87 2.15 -5.98
C ARG A 163 -11.79 0.64 -6.15
N VAL A 164 -11.84 0.13 -7.37
CA VAL A 164 -11.60 -1.30 -7.64
C VAL A 164 -10.17 -1.71 -7.26
N ALA A 165 -9.16 -0.88 -7.56
CA ALA A 165 -7.78 -1.12 -7.14
C ALA A 165 -7.64 -1.16 -5.61
N ILE A 166 -8.36 -0.29 -4.87
CA ILE A 166 -8.40 -0.33 -3.41
C ILE A 166 -9.10 -1.60 -2.91
N ALA A 167 -10.23 -2.00 -3.49
CA ALA A 167 -10.90 -3.25 -3.13
C ALA A 167 -9.97 -4.46 -3.33
N ARG A 168 -9.23 -4.51 -4.45
CA ARG A 168 -8.19 -5.52 -4.70
C ARG A 168 -7.09 -5.48 -3.65
N ALA A 169 -6.63 -4.30 -3.27
CA ALA A 169 -5.60 -4.14 -2.24
C ALA A 169 -6.06 -4.67 -0.87
N LEU A 170 -7.36 -4.60 -0.57
CA LEU A 170 -7.97 -5.08 0.67
C LEU A 170 -8.35 -6.57 0.65
N ALA A 171 -8.19 -7.26 -0.46
CA ALA A 171 -8.77 -8.59 -0.72
C ALA A 171 -8.41 -9.66 0.32
N ASN A 172 -7.17 -9.67 0.80
CA ASN A 172 -6.69 -10.62 1.84
C ASN A 172 -6.55 -9.96 3.22
N ASP A 173 -7.25 -8.85 3.46
CA ASP A 173 -7.27 -8.12 4.73
C ASP A 173 -5.87 -7.74 5.26
N PRO A 174 -4.97 -7.18 4.42
CA PRO A 174 -3.60 -6.89 4.84
C PRO A 174 -3.57 -5.79 5.91
N PRO A 175 -2.61 -5.84 6.86
CA PRO A 175 -2.44 -4.80 7.87
C PRO A 175 -1.84 -3.50 7.33
N ILE A 176 -1.22 -3.53 6.14
CA ILE A 176 -0.52 -2.40 5.53
C ILE A 176 -1.09 -2.13 4.14
N ILE A 177 -1.38 -0.85 3.86
CA ILE A 177 -1.73 -0.36 2.53
C ILE A 177 -0.63 0.61 2.07
N LEU A 178 -0.03 0.32 0.93
CA LEU A 178 0.96 1.17 0.26
C LEU A 178 0.30 1.83 -0.95
N ALA A 179 0.21 3.14 -0.96
CA ALA A 179 -0.43 3.91 -2.01
C ALA A 179 0.59 4.85 -2.67
N ASP A 180 0.87 4.64 -3.94
CA ASP A 180 1.77 5.47 -4.73
C ASP A 180 0.95 6.41 -5.62
N GLU A 181 0.97 7.72 -5.31
CA GLU A 181 0.23 8.77 -5.98
C GLU A 181 -1.26 8.41 -6.25
N PRO A 182 -2.02 7.97 -5.22
CA PRO A 182 -3.34 7.35 -5.42
C PRO A 182 -4.40 8.27 -6.03
N THR A 183 -4.13 9.58 -6.10
CA THR A 183 -5.04 10.61 -6.62
C THR A 183 -4.53 11.26 -7.90
N GLY A 184 -3.32 10.91 -8.37
CA GLY A 184 -2.62 11.64 -9.43
C GLY A 184 -3.34 11.66 -10.80
N ASN A 185 -4.24 10.71 -11.06
CA ASN A 185 -5.01 10.62 -12.30
C ASN A 185 -6.50 10.96 -12.10
N LEU A 186 -6.85 11.63 -11.01
CA LEU A 186 -8.24 11.92 -10.64
C LEU A 186 -8.51 13.43 -10.58
N ASP A 187 -9.76 13.80 -10.86
CA ASP A 187 -10.22 15.14 -10.52
C ASP A 187 -10.28 15.36 -9.00
N SER A 188 -10.28 16.62 -8.55
CA SER A 188 -10.21 16.98 -7.14
C SER A 188 -11.33 16.36 -6.29
N LYS A 189 -12.56 16.20 -6.83
CA LYS A 189 -13.70 15.61 -6.12
C LYS A 189 -13.49 14.12 -5.88
N ASN A 190 -13.07 13.39 -6.91
CA ASN A 190 -12.77 11.96 -6.80
C ASN A 190 -11.51 11.74 -5.95
N GLY A 191 -10.48 12.59 -6.10
CA GLY A 191 -9.27 12.55 -5.26
C GLY A 191 -9.60 12.63 -3.77
N LYS A 192 -10.39 13.63 -3.34
CA LYS A 192 -10.83 13.75 -1.94
C LYS A 192 -11.52 12.49 -1.42
N ARG A 193 -12.42 11.89 -2.20
CA ARG A 193 -13.11 10.64 -1.83
C ARG A 193 -12.14 9.46 -1.65
N ILE A 194 -11.11 9.37 -2.50
CA ILE A 194 -10.08 8.32 -2.35
C ILE A 194 -9.27 8.52 -1.07
N VAL A 195 -8.88 9.76 -0.75
CA VAL A 195 -8.15 10.08 0.48
C VAL A 195 -9.00 9.76 1.71
N GLU A 196 -10.28 10.15 1.73
CA GLU A 196 -11.22 9.84 2.80
C GLU A 196 -11.40 8.32 2.98
N LEU A 197 -11.49 7.57 1.88
CA LEU A 197 -11.56 6.11 1.90
C LEU A 197 -10.29 5.51 2.51
N LEU A 198 -9.10 5.91 2.05
CA LEU A 198 -7.83 5.44 2.60
C LEU A 198 -7.69 5.79 4.09
N ARG A 199 -8.08 7.01 4.49
CA ARG A 199 -8.09 7.42 5.89
C ARG A 199 -9.05 6.57 6.74
N SER A 200 -10.20 6.20 6.20
CA SER A 200 -11.14 5.34 6.93
C SER A 200 -10.56 3.98 7.31
N LEU A 201 -9.60 3.47 6.54
CA LEU A 201 -8.94 2.18 6.79
C LEU A 201 -8.11 2.18 8.09
N THR A 202 -7.62 3.34 8.53
CA THR A 202 -6.89 3.42 9.80
C THR A 202 -7.80 3.15 11.00
N LYS A 203 -9.10 3.47 10.90
CA LYS A 203 -10.10 3.14 11.92
C LYS A 203 -10.34 1.64 12.04
N ASP A 204 -10.06 0.89 10.96
CA ASP A 204 -10.10 -0.58 10.94
C ASP A 204 -8.75 -1.20 11.36
N GLY A 205 -7.85 -0.41 11.95
CA GLY A 205 -6.55 -0.85 12.43
C GLY A 205 -5.46 -1.00 11.37
N LYS A 206 -5.71 -0.58 10.12
CA LYS A 206 -4.71 -0.65 9.04
C LYS A 206 -3.76 0.53 9.06
N THR A 207 -2.51 0.29 8.72
CA THR A 207 -1.51 1.36 8.50
C THR A 207 -1.48 1.69 7.02
N VAL A 208 -1.60 2.98 6.68
CA VAL A 208 -1.65 3.46 5.30
C VAL A 208 -0.44 4.35 5.04
N LEU A 209 0.45 3.96 4.14
CA LEU A 209 1.56 4.79 3.66
C LEU A 209 1.20 5.32 2.28
N ILE A 210 1.23 6.65 2.12
CA ILE A 210 0.92 7.32 0.86
C ILE A 210 2.15 8.09 0.39
N ALA A 211 2.71 7.74 -0.76
CA ALA A 211 3.65 8.59 -1.46
C ALA A 211 2.86 9.62 -2.28
N THR A 212 3.16 10.89 -2.10
CA THR A 212 2.48 11.96 -2.82
C THR A 212 3.33 13.23 -2.89
N HIS A 213 3.11 14.01 -3.94
CA HIS A 213 3.60 15.39 -4.06
C HIS A 213 2.46 16.40 -3.78
N ASP A 214 1.22 15.94 -3.61
CA ASP A 214 0.05 16.78 -3.31
C ASP A 214 0.04 17.18 -1.83
N ALA A 215 0.05 18.51 -1.59
CA ALA A 215 0.07 19.08 -0.25
C ALA A 215 -1.22 18.80 0.54
N ASP A 216 -2.39 18.78 -0.14
CA ASP A 216 -3.69 18.54 0.49
C ASP A 216 -3.82 17.08 0.93
N VAL A 217 -3.34 16.15 0.10
CA VAL A 217 -3.27 14.72 0.44
C VAL A 217 -2.37 14.52 1.66
N ALA A 218 -1.18 15.12 1.64
CA ALA A 218 -0.24 15.03 2.75
C ALA A 218 -0.77 15.69 4.04
N ALA A 219 -1.49 16.81 3.93
CA ALA A 219 -2.10 17.48 5.09
C ALA A 219 -3.16 16.63 5.78
N SER A 220 -3.77 15.67 5.07
CA SER A 220 -4.76 14.76 5.63
C SER A 220 -4.16 13.60 6.44
N ALA A 221 -2.84 13.39 6.40
CA ALA A 221 -2.16 12.31 7.11
C ALA A 221 -1.90 12.65 8.59
N ASP A 222 -1.78 11.61 9.43
CA ASP A 222 -1.44 11.74 10.85
C ASP A 222 0.06 12.06 11.01
N ILE A 223 0.90 11.55 10.10
CA ILE A 223 2.36 11.77 10.11
C ILE A 223 2.80 12.14 8.70
N LYS A 224 3.64 13.15 8.60
CA LYS A 224 4.22 13.63 7.35
C LYS A 224 5.73 13.42 7.39
N ILE A 225 6.25 12.74 6.39
CA ILE A 225 7.67 12.46 6.24
C ILE A 225 8.13 13.08 4.94
N GLU A 226 9.15 13.92 5.00
CA GLU A 226 9.72 14.56 3.82
C GLU A 226 10.98 13.82 3.37
N MET A 227 11.01 13.51 2.07
CA MET A 227 12.14 12.85 1.41
C MET A 227 12.75 13.77 0.36
N VAL A 228 14.07 13.87 0.40
CA VAL A 228 14.89 14.59 -0.59
C VAL A 228 16.11 13.72 -0.91
N ASP A 229 16.36 13.50 -2.19
CA ASP A 229 17.52 12.75 -2.69
C ASP A 229 17.79 11.43 -1.96
N GLY A 230 16.72 10.63 -1.79
CA GLY A 230 16.77 9.32 -1.15
C GLY A 230 16.85 9.32 0.38
N LYS A 231 16.84 10.50 1.03
CA LYS A 231 16.95 10.65 2.48
C LYS A 231 15.68 11.20 3.10
N ILE A 232 15.41 10.83 4.34
CA ILE A 232 14.38 11.48 5.16
C ILE A 232 15.02 12.72 5.79
N VAL A 233 14.42 13.90 5.51
CA VAL A 233 14.92 15.19 6.00
C VAL A 233 14.07 15.74 7.14
N SER A 234 12.80 15.38 7.21
CA SER A 234 11.94 15.79 8.33
C SER A 234 10.81 14.78 8.59
N THR A 235 10.31 14.78 9.82
CA THR A 235 9.11 14.05 10.23
C THR A 235 8.29 14.95 11.13
N SER A 236 6.99 15.11 10.84
CA SER A 236 6.05 15.91 11.62
C SER A 236 4.69 15.23 11.75
N ASN A 237 3.99 15.49 12.83
CA ASN A 237 2.63 15.04 13.11
C ASN A 237 1.60 16.02 12.54
#